data_7c816153e564a888e0f321f39bbdb0a9
#
_entry.id   7c816153e564a888e0f321f39bbdb0a9
#
_cell.length_a   1.000
_cell.length_b   1.000
_cell.length_c   1.000
_cell.angle_alpha   90.00
_cell.angle_beta   90.00
_cell.angle_gamma   90.00
#
_symmetry.space_group_name_H-M   'P 1'
#
loop_
_entity.id
_entity.type
_entity.pdbx_description
1 polymer ?
#
loop_
_entity_poly.entity_id
_entity_poly.type
_entity_poly.pdbx_seq_one_letter_code
_entity_poly.pdbx_strand_id
1 'polypeptide(L)'
;MKQFRIRKDDTVMVIAGKDKGKVGKVLKILRKHDRVVVEKVNMAKRHTKPNPYRREAGGVVDKEMPIHLSNLMVVCSKCSAPTRVGYKYAEDGTKHRFCKKCNATL
;
A
#
# COMPACT_ATOMS: atom_id res chain seq x y z
N MET A 1 5.08 14.97 13.44
CA MET A 1 5.43 13.69 12.80
C MET A 1 4.18 13.01 12.27
N LYS A 2 4.10 12.79 10.96
CA LYS A 2 2.95 12.08 10.38
C LYS A 2 2.96 10.62 10.83
N GLN A 3 1.83 10.17 11.32
CA GLN A 3 1.64 8.79 11.71
C GLN A 3 1.10 8.00 10.52
N PHE A 4 1.82 6.96 10.09
CA PHE A 4 1.34 6.09 9.03
C PHE A 4 0.26 5.18 9.58
N ARG A 5 -0.95 5.31 9.04
CA ARG A 5 -2.09 4.45 9.38
C ARG A 5 -2.11 3.16 8.57
N ILE A 6 -1.39 3.15 7.45
CA ILE A 6 -1.21 1.97 6.62
C ILE A 6 0.05 1.23 7.08
N ARG A 7 -0.03 -0.08 7.19
CA ARG A 7 1.08 -0.95 7.57
C ARG A 7 1.38 -1.96 6.47
N LYS A 8 2.61 -2.51 6.50
CA LYS A 8 2.99 -3.61 5.63
C LYS A 8 1.97 -4.76 5.76
N ASP A 9 1.67 -5.41 4.64
CA ASP A 9 0.71 -6.51 4.50
C ASP A 9 -0.76 -6.10 4.62
N ASP A 10 -1.06 -4.81 4.77
CA ASP A 10 -2.44 -4.33 4.69
C ASP A 10 -2.98 -4.45 3.27
N THR A 11 -4.27 -4.77 3.15
CA THR A 11 -4.97 -4.65 1.87
C THR A 11 -5.45 -3.22 1.71
N VAL A 12 -5.12 -2.60 0.59
CA VAL A 12 -5.47 -1.20 0.32
C VAL A 12 -6.11 -1.06 -1.05
N MET A 13 -6.91 -0.01 -1.22
CA MET A 13 -7.52 0.36 -2.50
C MET A 13 -6.98 1.73 -2.94
N VAL A 14 -6.67 1.85 -4.22
CA VAL A 14 -6.29 3.13 -4.83
C VAL A 14 -7.54 3.97 -5.05
N ILE A 15 -7.56 5.19 -4.49
CA ILE A 15 -8.73 6.07 -4.55
C ILE A 15 -8.58 7.21 -5.56
N ALA A 16 -7.39 7.41 -6.10
CA ALA A 16 -7.13 8.48 -7.07
C ALA A 16 -6.00 8.08 -8.02
N GLY A 17 -5.98 8.67 -9.21
CA GLY A 17 -4.97 8.45 -10.22
C GLY A 17 -5.37 7.41 -11.26
N LYS A 18 -4.41 7.01 -12.09
CA LYS A 18 -4.63 6.08 -13.20
C LYS A 18 -5.11 4.68 -12.77
N ASP A 19 -4.76 4.27 -11.55
CA ASP A 19 -5.09 2.94 -11.03
C ASP A 19 -6.28 2.95 -10.06
N LYS A 20 -7.06 4.03 -10.05
CA LYS A 20 -8.23 4.17 -9.19
C LYS A 20 -9.12 2.92 -9.22
N GLY A 21 -9.44 2.40 -8.05
CA GLY A 21 -10.28 1.21 -7.89
C GLY A 21 -9.52 -0.10 -7.79
N LYS A 22 -8.21 -0.11 -8.05
CA LYS A 22 -7.40 -1.32 -7.89
C LYS A 22 -7.15 -1.59 -6.41
N VAL A 23 -7.16 -2.86 -6.05
CA VAL A 23 -6.91 -3.35 -4.70
C VAL A 23 -5.65 -4.19 -4.70
N GLY A 24 -4.81 -4.02 -3.70
CA GLY A 24 -3.59 -4.79 -3.57
C GLY A 24 -3.08 -4.81 -2.15
N LYS A 25 -2.04 -5.62 -1.94
CA LYS A 25 -1.39 -5.76 -0.64
C LYS A 25 -0.17 -4.85 -0.56
N VAL A 26 0.02 -4.21 0.58
CA VAL A 26 1.18 -3.35 0.83
C VAL A 26 2.44 -4.20 0.94
N LEU A 27 3.41 -3.95 0.05
CA LEU A 27 4.69 -4.65 0.03
C LEU A 27 5.75 -3.93 0.86
N LYS A 28 5.78 -2.59 0.78
CA LYS A 28 6.80 -1.78 1.43
C LYS A 28 6.27 -0.38 1.73
N ILE A 29 6.72 0.20 2.83
CA ILE A 29 6.38 1.57 3.21
C ILE A 29 7.65 2.41 3.17
N LEU A 30 7.60 3.51 2.41
CA LEU A 30 8.67 4.50 2.30
C LEU A 30 8.29 5.73 3.13
N ARG A 31 8.54 5.66 4.42
CA ARG A 31 8.10 6.69 5.39
C ARG A 31 8.67 8.07 5.11
N LYS A 32 9.91 8.14 4.65
CA LYS A 32 10.58 9.42 4.35
C LYS A 32 9.91 10.20 3.22
N HIS A 33 9.21 9.51 2.33
CA HIS A 33 8.59 10.10 1.15
C HIS A 33 7.07 10.09 1.20
N ASP A 34 6.47 9.64 2.30
CA ASP A 34 5.02 9.42 2.44
C ASP A 34 4.46 8.56 1.30
N ARG A 35 5.20 7.54 0.89
CA ARG A 35 4.83 6.66 -0.23
C ARG A 35 4.78 5.19 0.19
N VAL A 36 3.99 4.43 -0.54
CA VAL A 36 3.76 3.01 -0.28
C VAL A 36 3.85 2.25 -1.59
N VAL A 37 4.53 1.12 -1.59
CA VAL A 37 4.58 0.19 -2.72
C VAL A 37 3.49 -0.87 -2.51
N VAL A 38 2.59 -0.97 -3.48
CA VAL A 38 1.45 -1.90 -3.43
C VAL A 38 1.59 -2.93 -4.54
N GLU A 39 1.30 -4.19 -4.24
CA GLU A 39 1.40 -5.30 -5.18
C GLU A 39 0.52 -5.08 -6.41
N LYS A 40 1.11 -5.20 -7.59
CA LYS A 40 0.46 -5.06 -8.90
C LYS A 40 -0.25 -3.73 -9.13
N VAL A 41 0.11 -2.70 -8.38
CA VAL A 41 -0.45 -1.35 -8.51
C VAL A 41 0.64 -0.38 -8.88
N ASN A 42 0.29 0.64 -9.68
CA ASN A 42 1.22 1.66 -10.17
C ASN A 42 2.43 1.03 -10.89
N MET A 43 2.15 0.06 -11.72
CA MET A 43 3.19 -0.65 -12.47
C MET A 43 3.82 0.27 -13.50
N ALA A 44 5.14 0.22 -13.58
CA ALA A 44 5.91 0.90 -14.61
C ALA A 44 6.78 -0.11 -15.35
N LYS A 45 6.86 0.08 -16.67
CA LYS A 45 7.75 -0.72 -17.50
C LYS A 45 9.14 -0.09 -17.48
N ARG A 46 10.13 -0.87 -17.07
CA ARG A 46 11.52 -0.44 -17.11
C ARG A 46 12.28 -1.19 -18.19
N HIS A 47 13.03 -0.42 -18.98
CA HIS A 47 13.99 -1.00 -19.92
C HIS A 47 15.28 -1.30 -19.15
N THR A 48 15.68 -2.57 -19.15
CA THR A 48 16.95 -2.99 -18.57
C THR A 48 17.98 -3.15 -19.68
N LYS A 49 19.21 -2.67 -19.42
CA LYS A 49 20.32 -2.84 -20.37
C LYS A 49 20.89 -4.25 -20.22
N PRO A 50 21.31 -4.90 -21.36
CA PRO A 50 22.03 -6.17 -21.27
C PRO A 50 23.31 -6.01 -20.44
N ASN A 51 23.60 -7.01 -19.60
CA ASN A 51 24.84 -7.05 -18.84
C ASN A 51 25.66 -8.26 -19.30
N PRO A 52 26.71 -8.06 -20.13
CA PRO A 52 27.49 -9.17 -20.68
C PRO A 52 28.29 -9.91 -19.58
N TYR A 53 28.63 -9.25 -18.48
CA TYR A 53 29.36 -9.88 -17.39
C TYR A 53 28.51 -10.82 -16.56
N ARG A 54 27.20 -10.58 -16.49
CA ARG A 54 26.25 -11.42 -15.77
C ARG A 54 25.39 -12.28 -16.70
N ARG A 55 25.62 -12.20 -17.99
CA ARG A 55 24.83 -12.88 -19.03
C ARG A 55 23.33 -12.59 -18.92
N GLU A 56 23.00 -11.37 -18.48
CA GLU A 56 21.61 -10.92 -18.42
C GLU A 56 21.20 -10.33 -19.76
N ALA A 57 20.10 -10.81 -20.30
CA ALA A 57 19.49 -10.21 -21.47
C ALA A 57 18.77 -8.92 -21.05
N GLY A 58 18.91 -7.87 -21.84
CA GLY A 58 18.12 -6.66 -21.68
C GLY A 58 16.66 -6.93 -22.04
N GLY A 59 15.76 -6.08 -21.55
CA GLY A 59 14.35 -6.25 -21.86
C GLY A 59 13.49 -5.22 -21.11
N VAL A 60 12.18 -5.47 -21.16
CA VAL A 60 11.20 -4.65 -20.44
C VAL A 60 10.73 -5.44 -19.21
N VAL A 61 10.90 -4.84 -18.06
CA VAL A 61 10.50 -5.46 -16.79
C VAL A 61 9.41 -4.58 -16.14
N ASP A 62 8.31 -5.22 -15.75
CA ASP A 62 7.26 -4.55 -14.99
C ASP A 62 7.68 -4.45 -13.52
N LYS A 63 7.57 -3.24 -12.96
CA LYS A 63 7.96 -2.98 -11.57
C LYS A 63 6.90 -2.13 -10.88
N GLU A 64 6.56 -2.49 -9.65
CA GLU A 64 5.68 -1.68 -8.83
C GLU A 64 6.41 -0.39 -8.41
N MET A 65 5.77 0.75 -8.67
CA MET A 65 6.29 2.06 -8.28
C MET A 65 5.55 2.57 -7.04
N PRO A 66 6.22 3.36 -6.18
CA PRO A 66 5.57 3.91 -4.99
C PRO A 66 4.38 4.81 -5.33
N ILE A 67 3.32 4.73 -4.52
CA ILE A 67 2.15 5.59 -4.58
C ILE A 67 2.12 6.44 -3.33
N HIS A 68 1.73 7.73 -3.47
CA HIS A 68 1.58 8.60 -2.31
C HIS A 68 0.49 8.08 -1.37
N LEU A 69 0.76 8.17 -0.08
CA LEU A 69 -0.12 7.67 0.98
C LEU A 69 -1.56 8.21 0.87
N SER A 70 -1.73 9.45 0.48
CA SER A 70 -3.05 10.10 0.34
C SER A 70 -3.94 9.47 -0.73
N ASN A 71 -3.36 8.70 -1.66
CA ASN A 71 -4.09 8.05 -2.74
C ASN A 71 -4.58 6.65 -2.38
N LEU A 72 -4.41 6.22 -1.14
CA LEU A 72 -4.73 4.87 -0.68
C LEU A 72 -5.69 4.90 0.50
N MET A 73 -6.58 3.90 0.56
CA MET A 73 -7.41 3.61 1.74
C MET A 73 -7.30 2.14 2.11
N VAL A 74 -7.29 1.85 3.39
CA VAL A 74 -7.28 0.47 3.89
C VAL A 74 -8.62 -0.19 3.60
N VAL A 75 -8.59 -1.43 3.11
CA VAL A 75 -9.79 -2.23 2.90
C VAL A 75 -10.00 -3.11 4.14
N CYS A 76 -11.16 -2.95 4.77
CA CYS A 76 -11.51 -3.77 5.93
C CYS A 76 -11.83 -5.20 5.49
N SER A 77 -11.20 -6.18 6.14
CA SER A 77 -11.42 -7.60 5.83
C SER A 77 -12.83 -8.08 6.20
N LYS A 78 -13.47 -7.43 7.16
CA LYS A 78 -14.81 -7.83 7.64
C LYS A 78 -15.94 -7.20 6.82
N CYS A 79 -15.86 -5.92 6.49
CA CYS A 79 -16.90 -5.27 5.69
C CYS A 79 -16.54 -5.17 4.20
N SER A 80 -15.34 -5.60 3.82
CA SER A 80 -14.84 -5.61 2.43
C SER A 80 -14.93 -4.26 1.71
N ALA A 81 -14.92 -3.16 2.46
CA ALA A 81 -15.03 -1.82 1.91
C ALA A 81 -13.80 -0.99 2.25
N PRO A 82 -13.40 -0.05 1.36
CA PRO A 82 -12.36 0.89 1.71
C PRO A 82 -12.84 1.78 2.86
N THR A 83 -11.97 1.97 3.85
CA THR A 83 -12.32 2.72 5.05
C THR A 83 -11.12 3.51 5.55
N ARG A 84 -11.40 4.56 6.28
CA ARG A 84 -10.39 5.27 7.04
C ARG A 84 -10.10 4.50 8.32
N VAL A 85 -8.83 4.49 8.72
CA VAL A 85 -8.39 3.84 9.94
C VAL A 85 -8.52 4.83 11.10
N GLY A 86 -9.25 4.41 12.14
CA GLY A 86 -9.27 5.09 13.42
C GLY A 86 -8.43 4.35 14.43
N TYR A 87 -8.18 4.99 15.56
CA TYR A 87 -7.46 4.41 16.69
C TYR A 87 -8.31 4.42 17.93
N LYS A 88 -8.28 3.32 18.69
CA LYS A 88 -8.89 3.24 20.01
C LYS A 88 -7.96 2.51 20.96
N TYR A 89 -8.11 2.80 22.23
CA TYR A 89 -7.29 2.22 23.28
C TYR A 89 -8.07 1.11 24.00
N ALA A 90 -7.42 -0.02 24.21
CA ALA A 90 -7.97 -1.08 25.03
C ALA A 90 -7.82 -0.71 26.53
N GLU A 91 -8.44 -1.48 27.41
CA GLU A 91 -8.39 -1.27 28.87
C GLU A 91 -6.95 -1.33 29.40
N ASP A 92 -6.08 -2.12 28.78
CA ASP A 92 -4.67 -2.22 29.12
C ASP A 92 -3.80 -1.06 28.58
N GLY A 93 -4.41 -0.09 27.90
CA GLY A 93 -3.71 1.03 27.28
C GLY A 93 -3.15 0.78 25.89
N THR A 94 -3.35 -0.41 25.34
CA THR A 94 -2.85 -0.75 24.00
C THR A 94 -3.64 -0.03 22.93
N LYS A 95 -2.94 0.59 21.97
CA LYS A 95 -3.55 1.28 20.85
C LYS A 95 -3.87 0.31 19.71
N HIS A 96 -5.11 0.28 19.27
CA HIS A 96 -5.57 -0.57 18.19
C HIS A 96 -6.14 0.23 17.04
N ARG A 97 -5.91 -0.23 15.81
CA ARG A 97 -6.57 0.30 14.62
C ARG A 97 -7.96 -0.29 14.52
N PHE A 98 -8.91 0.47 14.03
CA PHE A 98 -10.25 -0.04 13.78
C PHE A 98 -10.85 0.56 12.51
N CYS A 99 -11.81 -0.16 11.91
CA CYS A 99 -12.56 0.30 10.76
C CYS A 99 -13.63 1.29 11.19
N LYS A 100 -13.60 2.52 10.67
CA LYS A 100 -14.60 3.54 11.02
C LYS A 100 -16.00 3.22 10.50
N LYS A 101 -16.13 2.29 9.55
CA LYS A 101 -17.43 1.89 9.01
C LYS A 101 -18.13 0.80 9.82
N CYS A 102 -17.40 -0.21 10.25
CA CYS A 102 -17.98 -1.36 10.97
C CYS A 102 -17.41 -1.57 12.37
N ASN A 103 -16.49 -0.73 12.82
CA ASN A 103 -15.83 -0.80 14.13
C ASN A 103 -15.01 -2.07 14.38
N ALA A 104 -14.74 -2.86 13.35
CA ALA A 104 -13.89 -4.04 13.49
C ALA A 104 -12.44 -3.65 13.73
N THR A 105 -11.74 -4.43 14.56
CA THR A 105 -10.30 -4.25 14.78
C THR A 105 -9.53 -4.69 13.53
N LEU A 106 -8.62 -3.85 13.10
CA LEU A 106 -7.78 -4.09 11.94
C LEU A 106 -6.40 -4.66 12.29
#